data_a717135447119cb44806f237a15c6ca1
#
_entry.id   a717135447119cb44806f237a15c6ca1
#
_cell.length_a   1.000
_cell.length_b   1.000
_cell.length_c   1.000
_cell.angle_alpha   90.00
_cell.angle_beta   90.00
_cell.angle_gamma   90.00
#
_symmetry.space_group_name_H-M   'P 1'
#
loop_
_entity.id
_entity.type
_entity.pdbx_description
1 polymer ?
#
loop_
_entity_poly.entity_id
_entity_poly.type
_entity_poly.pdbx_seq_one_letter_code
_entity_poly.pdbx_strand_id
1 'polypeptide(L)'
;MAMNPPAANSRHEGHIKISVKQVAVEGDGAILLTGPSSCGKGEIAKGLRRFLSMPPQLHVSMGELLRSTVQAARSDANYRERLGSQYGISDDVPVLTAVGSTHDLIDKVTRHQPGIGDRFECEPSQITQLDWLDYCVAEGLLIPDDWTERIIDVRLRESTDLRKRIFILDGYPRTTEAAQRLLSTLDELDIGVIKVIHLSITKDEMKARAGGRGRTDDTDEGLERRYQFYVEHVQPCIDYLKAELGTTHVALVDAHQPVFNSDGSLDLERSIRAVTSSVLEALGLPRFLLDLDEG
;
A
#
# COMPACT_ATOMS: atom_id res chain seq x y z
N MET A 1 73.53 -24.71 21.26
CA MET A 1 72.17 -24.94 21.82
C MET A 1 71.30 -23.78 21.43
N ALA A 2 70.51 -23.92 20.39
CA ALA A 2 69.57 -22.89 19.96
C ALA A 2 68.23 -23.16 20.66
N MET A 3 67.76 -22.19 21.43
CA MET A 3 66.43 -22.26 22.10
C MET A 3 65.35 -21.95 21.06
N ASN A 4 64.44 -22.91 20.86
CA ASN A 4 63.20 -22.64 20.09
C ASN A 4 62.32 -21.67 20.86
N PRO A 5 61.70 -20.69 20.17
CA PRO A 5 60.69 -19.83 20.80
C PRO A 5 59.40 -20.64 21.12
N PRO A 6 58.64 -20.28 22.17
CA PRO A 6 57.45 -20.98 22.53
C PRO A 6 56.36 -20.81 21.46
N ALA A 7 55.66 -21.87 21.16
CA ALA A 7 54.54 -21.89 20.23
C ALA A 7 53.46 -20.88 20.65
N ALA A 8 53.06 -20.03 19.71
CA ALA A 8 51.95 -19.10 19.89
C ALA A 8 50.67 -19.89 20.15
N ASN A 9 50.09 -19.65 21.34
CA ASN A 9 48.75 -20.18 21.68
C ASN A 9 47.73 -19.51 20.71
N SER A 10 47.27 -20.27 19.73
CA SER A 10 46.13 -19.87 18.93
C SER A 10 44.90 -19.93 19.82
N ARG A 11 44.52 -18.80 20.37
CA ARG A 11 43.19 -18.65 21.01
C ARG A 11 42.17 -18.84 19.89
N HIS A 12 41.38 -19.90 19.96
CA HIS A 12 40.18 -20.06 19.13
C HIS A 12 39.20 -18.97 19.56
N GLU A 13 39.02 -17.95 18.71
CA GLU A 13 37.95 -17.01 18.88
C GLU A 13 36.64 -17.73 18.58
N GLY A 14 35.79 -17.83 19.59
CA GLY A 14 34.43 -18.38 19.40
C GLY A 14 33.58 -17.39 18.61
N HIS A 15 33.03 -17.81 17.49
CA HIS A 15 32.08 -17.03 16.70
C HIS A 15 30.66 -17.38 17.14
N ILE A 16 29.88 -16.37 17.54
CA ILE A 16 28.45 -16.51 17.79
C ILE A 16 27.72 -15.92 16.59
N LYS A 17 26.88 -16.70 15.93
CA LYS A 17 25.93 -16.23 14.90
C LYS A 17 24.53 -16.22 15.51
N ILE A 18 23.97 -15.02 15.66
CA ILE A 18 22.58 -14.83 16.06
C ILE A 18 21.78 -14.50 14.83
N SER A 19 20.74 -15.26 14.52
CA SER A 19 19.79 -14.94 13.44
C SER A 19 18.39 -14.77 14.02
N VAL A 20 17.74 -13.65 13.67
CA VAL A 20 16.35 -13.38 14.04
C VAL A 20 15.50 -13.50 12.78
N LYS A 21 14.70 -14.55 12.69
CA LYS A 21 13.84 -14.79 11.52
C LYS A 21 12.47 -14.13 11.64
N GLN A 22 11.99 -13.97 12.86
CA GLN A 22 10.67 -13.40 13.14
C GLN A 22 10.68 -12.70 14.50
N VAL A 23 9.90 -11.63 14.61
CA VAL A 23 9.66 -10.90 15.85
C VAL A 23 8.17 -10.88 16.12
N ALA A 24 7.75 -11.25 17.31
CA ALA A 24 6.38 -11.03 17.76
C ALA A 24 6.22 -9.55 18.16
N VAL A 25 5.20 -8.90 17.63
CA VAL A 25 4.91 -7.49 17.94
C VAL A 25 3.58 -7.43 18.68
N GLU A 26 3.59 -6.81 19.85
CA GLU A 26 2.42 -6.58 20.69
C GLU A 26 2.04 -5.11 20.69
N GLY A 27 0.75 -4.82 20.79
CA GLY A 27 0.19 -3.47 20.77
C GLY A 27 -0.89 -3.30 19.72
N ASP A 28 -1.33 -2.07 19.57
CA ASP A 28 -2.33 -1.62 18.58
C ASP A 28 -1.84 -0.41 17.81
N GLY A 29 -2.55 -0.09 16.74
CA GLY A 29 -2.30 1.08 15.92
C GLY A 29 -2.02 0.77 14.44
N ALA A 30 -1.98 1.82 13.65
CA ALA A 30 -1.84 1.76 12.20
C ALA A 30 -0.41 2.07 11.74
N ILE A 31 0.14 1.24 10.85
CA ILE A 31 1.30 1.55 10.02
C ILE A 31 0.77 1.94 8.64
N LEU A 32 0.92 3.20 8.25
CA LEU A 32 0.49 3.67 6.93
C LEU A 32 1.63 3.49 5.92
N LEU A 33 1.41 2.67 4.89
CA LEU A 33 2.39 2.40 3.84
C LEU A 33 1.98 3.11 2.55
N THR A 34 2.73 4.12 2.16
CA THR A 34 2.43 5.01 1.03
C THR A 34 3.57 5.02 0.01
N GLY A 35 3.36 5.64 -1.13
CA GLY A 35 4.37 5.81 -2.18
C GLY A 35 3.77 5.73 -3.58
N PRO A 36 4.53 6.07 -4.61
CA PRO A 36 4.07 6.05 -6.00
C PRO A 36 3.66 4.64 -6.47
N SER A 37 3.02 4.57 -7.63
CA SER A 37 2.76 3.31 -8.30
C SER A 37 4.08 2.56 -8.56
N SER A 38 4.04 1.23 -8.57
CA SER A 38 5.21 0.37 -8.85
C SER A 38 6.41 0.48 -7.88
N CYS A 39 6.29 1.22 -6.75
CA CYS A 39 7.39 1.28 -5.76
C CYS A 39 7.54 0.01 -4.92
N GLY A 40 6.68 -0.99 -5.06
CA GLY A 40 6.84 -2.27 -4.36
C GLY A 40 6.07 -2.39 -3.03
N LYS A 41 5.13 -1.48 -2.69
CA LYS A 41 4.38 -1.50 -1.43
C LYS A 41 3.87 -2.88 -1.02
N GLY A 42 3.24 -3.60 -1.94
CA GLY A 42 2.67 -4.92 -1.65
C GLY A 42 3.73 -5.96 -1.26
N GLU A 43 4.91 -5.95 -1.89
CA GLU A 43 6.00 -6.88 -1.54
C GLU A 43 6.62 -6.50 -0.19
N ILE A 44 6.79 -5.20 0.06
CA ILE A 44 7.26 -4.71 1.36
C ILE A 44 6.26 -5.05 2.47
N ALA A 45 4.97 -4.84 2.25
CA ALA A 45 3.93 -5.23 3.22
C ALA A 45 3.96 -6.75 3.52
N LYS A 46 4.16 -7.60 2.51
CA LYS A 46 4.35 -9.05 2.71
C LYS A 46 5.61 -9.35 3.54
N GLY A 47 6.73 -8.69 3.24
CA GLY A 47 7.98 -8.80 3.98
C GLY A 47 7.80 -8.41 5.45
N LEU A 48 7.19 -7.26 5.71
CA LEU A 48 6.87 -6.77 7.06
C LEU A 48 6.00 -7.77 7.82
N ARG A 49 4.92 -8.23 7.21
CA ARG A 49 4.03 -9.21 7.85
C ARG A 49 4.75 -10.50 8.22
N ARG A 50 5.60 -11.01 7.32
CA ARG A 50 6.39 -12.22 7.59
C ARG A 50 7.34 -12.02 8.77
N PHE A 51 8.09 -10.92 8.76
CA PHE A 51 9.06 -10.61 9.80
C PHE A 51 8.39 -10.31 11.16
N LEU A 52 7.31 -9.54 11.17
CA LEU A 52 6.56 -9.16 12.37
C LEU A 52 5.51 -10.20 12.81
N SER A 53 5.50 -11.39 12.21
CA SER A 53 4.54 -12.46 12.51
C SER A 53 3.07 -12.00 12.45
N MET A 54 2.76 -11.09 11.53
CA MET A 54 1.42 -10.52 11.38
C MET A 54 0.54 -11.40 10.48
N PRO A 55 -0.67 -11.78 10.91
CA PRO A 55 -1.59 -12.52 10.07
C PRO A 55 -2.12 -11.68 8.90
N PRO A 56 -2.56 -12.32 7.78
CA PRO A 56 -2.99 -11.65 6.56
C PRO A 56 -4.06 -10.58 6.75
N GLN A 57 -5.02 -10.79 7.64
CA GLN A 57 -6.13 -9.88 7.89
C GLN A 57 -5.72 -8.53 8.50
N LEU A 58 -4.51 -8.43 9.04
CA LEU A 58 -3.93 -7.18 9.55
C LEU A 58 -3.16 -6.38 8.49
N HIS A 59 -3.23 -6.79 7.23
CA HIS A 59 -2.78 -6.01 6.09
C HIS A 59 -4.00 -5.59 5.26
N VAL A 60 -4.37 -4.34 5.34
CA VAL A 60 -5.44 -3.73 4.58
C VAL A 60 -4.82 -3.04 3.37
N SER A 61 -4.82 -3.72 2.22
CA SER A 61 -4.42 -3.11 0.95
C SER A 61 -5.63 -2.48 0.29
N MET A 62 -5.59 -1.18 0.00
CA MET A 62 -6.69 -0.48 -0.67
C MET A 62 -7.05 -1.13 -2.00
N GLY A 63 -6.04 -1.48 -2.81
CA GLY A 63 -6.31 -2.13 -4.10
C GLY A 63 -6.96 -3.51 -3.98
N GLU A 64 -6.63 -4.27 -2.94
CA GLU A 64 -7.23 -5.58 -2.68
C GLU A 64 -8.64 -5.44 -2.09
N LEU A 65 -8.83 -4.48 -1.19
CA LEU A 65 -10.13 -4.15 -0.61
C LEU A 65 -11.13 -3.73 -1.68
N LEU A 66 -10.73 -2.89 -2.62
CA LEU A 66 -11.59 -2.47 -3.75
C LEU A 66 -11.97 -3.64 -4.66
N ARG A 67 -11.00 -4.50 -5.03
CA ARG A 67 -11.28 -5.70 -5.83
C ARG A 67 -12.25 -6.66 -5.13
N SER A 68 -12.03 -6.92 -3.84
CA SER A 68 -12.91 -7.80 -3.07
C SER A 68 -14.30 -7.19 -2.86
N THR A 69 -14.41 -5.88 -2.71
CA THR A 69 -15.69 -5.15 -2.65
C THR A 69 -16.49 -5.32 -3.93
N VAL A 70 -15.87 -5.10 -5.09
CA VAL A 70 -16.51 -5.31 -6.39
C VAL A 70 -16.92 -6.77 -6.56
N GLN A 71 -16.04 -7.71 -6.29
CA GLN A 71 -16.32 -9.14 -6.42
C GLN A 71 -17.51 -9.56 -5.52
N ALA A 72 -17.52 -9.12 -4.28
CA ALA A 72 -18.60 -9.41 -3.34
C ALA A 72 -19.94 -8.80 -3.82
N ALA A 73 -19.92 -7.54 -4.27
CA ALA A 73 -21.12 -6.89 -4.78
C ALA A 73 -21.69 -7.56 -6.05
N ARG A 74 -20.83 -8.09 -6.91
CA ARG A 74 -21.27 -8.82 -8.13
C ARG A 74 -21.82 -10.20 -7.81
N SER A 75 -21.35 -10.86 -6.75
CA SER A 75 -21.73 -12.25 -6.44
C SER A 75 -22.80 -12.40 -5.34
N ASP A 76 -23.00 -11.39 -4.49
CA ASP A 76 -23.89 -11.45 -3.33
C ASP A 76 -24.85 -10.24 -3.33
N ALA A 77 -26.15 -10.51 -3.48
CA ALA A 77 -27.20 -9.49 -3.50
C ALA A 77 -27.32 -8.74 -2.15
N ASN A 78 -27.13 -9.43 -1.02
CA ASN A 78 -27.17 -8.79 0.30
C ASN A 78 -25.97 -7.84 0.49
N TYR A 79 -24.79 -8.24 0.00
CA TYR A 79 -23.62 -7.35 0.03
C TYR A 79 -23.83 -6.14 -0.87
N ARG A 80 -24.44 -6.32 -2.03
CA ARG A 80 -24.77 -5.24 -2.98
C ARG A 80 -25.73 -4.22 -2.35
N GLU A 81 -26.78 -4.68 -1.67
CA GLU A 81 -27.69 -3.80 -0.94
C GLU A 81 -26.95 -3.03 0.18
N ARG A 82 -26.06 -3.69 0.91
CA ARG A 82 -25.20 -3.04 1.90
C ARG A 82 -24.28 -2.01 1.25
N LEU A 83 -23.70 -2.29 0.11
CA LEU A 83 -22.83 -1.36 -0.61
C LEU A 83 -23.61 -0.07 -0.95
N GLY A 84 -24.85 -0.17 -1.39
CA GLY A 84 -25.75 0.98 -1.60
C GLY A 84 -26.07 1.74 -0.31
N SER A 85 -26.50 1.03 0.72
CA SER A 85 -27.02 1.65 1.95
C SER A 85 -25.92 2.18 2.89
N GLN A 86 -24.81 1.49 3.05
CA GLN A 86 -23.74 1.85 3.98
C GLN A 86 -22.61 2.65 3.32
N TYR A 87 -22.27 2.31 2.08
CA TYR A 87 -21.13 2.93 1.39
C TYR A 87 -21.58 3.99 0.37
N GLY A 88 -22.90 4.08 0.09
CA GLY A 88 -23.46 5.01 -0.89
C GLY A 88 -23.01 4.74 -2.34
N ILE A 89 -22.71 3.48 -2.66
CA ILE A 89 -22.35 3.01 -4.00
C ILE A 89 -23.42 2.03 -4.46
N SER A 90 -24.36 2.51 -5.27
CA SER A 90 -25.54 1.74 -5.67
C SER A 90 -25.38 1.10 -7.06
N ASP A 91 -26.00 -0.07 -7.23
CA ASP A 91 -26.17 -0.72 -8.52
C ASP A 91 -27.45 -0.27 -9.27
N ASP A 92 -28.31 0.49 -8.58
CA ASP A 92 -29.60 0.97 -9.15
C ASP A 92 -29.54 2.45 -9.57
N VAL A 93 -28.48 3.16 -9.21
CA VAL A 93 -28.35 4.60 -9.45
C VAL A 93 -27.35 4.85 -10.58
N PRO A 94 -27.79 5.41 -11.74
CA PRO A 94 -26.89 5.78 -12.80
C PRO A 94 -25.89 6.84 -12.33
N VAL A 95 -24.59 6.60 -12.54
CA VAL A 95 -23.51 7.45 -12.03
C VAL A 95 -23.56 8.88 -12.56
N LEU A 96 -24.06 9.08 -13.78
CA LEU A 96 -24.16 10.41 -14.42
C LEU A 96 -25.27 11.28 -13.84
N THR A 97 -26.27 10.70 -13.20
CA THR A 97 -27.44 11.41 -12.65
C THR A 97 -27.56 11.28 -11.15
N ALA A 98 -26.63 10.57 -10.50
CA ALA A 98 -26.61 10.39 -9.07
C ALA A 98 -26.48 11.74 -8.34
N VAL A 99 -27.25 11.91 -7.26
CA VAL A 99 -27.12 13.08 -6.39
C VAL A 99 -25.72 13.08 -5.76
N GLY A 100 -24.99 14.19 -5.91
CA GLY A 100 -23.61 14.32 -5.40
C GLY A 100 -22.53 13.95 -6.42
N SER A 101 -22.87 13.55 -7.65
CA SER A 101 -21.88 13.39 -8.70
C SER A 101 -21.24 14.74 -9.04
N THR A 102 -19.92 14.80 -8.92
CA THR A 102 -19.15 16.00 -9.25
C THR A 102 -18.94 16.13 -10.76
N HIS A 103 -18.68 17.34 -11.24
CA HIS A 103 -18.32 17.57 -12.65
C HIS A 103 -17.13 16.70 -13.08
N ASP A 104 -16.10 16.56 -12.24
CA ASP A 104 -14.92 15.74 -12.51
C ASP A 104 -15.30 14.25 -12.68
N LEU A 105 -16.20 13.74 -11.84
CA LEU A 105 -16.69 12.37 -11.96
C LEU A 105 -17.48 12.18 -13.27
N ILE A 106 -18.37 13.10 -13.59
CA ILE A 106 -19.16 13.07 -14.84
C ILE A 106 -18.24 13.10 -16.06
N ASP A 107 -17.25 13.97 -16.08
CA ASP A 107 -16.29 14.08 -17.18
C ASP A 107 -15.44 12.80 -17.33
N LYS A 108 -15.03 12.20 -16.22
CA LYS A 108 -14.28 10.93 -16.22
C LYS A 108 -15.14 9.79 -16.78
N VAL A 109 -16.36 9.64 -16.28
CA VAL A 109 -17.30 8.59 -16.79
C VAL A 109 -17.57 8.81 -18.26
N THR A 110 -17.89 10.03 -18.68
CA THR A 110 -18.18 10.37 -20.09
C THR A 110 -17.01 10.01 -21.00
N ARG A 111 -15.79 10.29 -20.58
CA ARG A 111 -14.59 9.94 -21.36
C ARG A 111 -14.39 8.44 -21.54
N HIS A 112 -14.81 7.65 -20.59
CA HIS A 112 -14.65 6.19 -20.58
C HIS A 112 -15.91 5.42 -21.04
N GLN A 113 -17.00 6.11 -21.40
CA GLN A 113 -18.27 5.49 -21.82
C GLN A 113 -18.12 4.36 -22.84
N PRO A 114 -17.31 4.47 -23.93
CA PRO A 114 -17.17 3.37 -24.88
C PRO A 114 -16.65 2.08 -24.22
N GLY A 115 -15.58 2.18 -23.44
CA GLY A 115 -15.01 1.01 -22.76
C GLY A 115 -15.93 0.41 -21.70
N ILE A 116 -16.72 1.26 -21.01
CA ILE A 116 -17.72 0.79 -20.04
C ILE A 116 -18.86 0.07 -20.78
N GLY A 117 -19.39 0.67 -21.87
CA GLY A 117 -20.44 0.09 -22.68
C GLY A 117 -20.04 -1.27 -23.26
N ASP A 118 -18.82 -1.40 -23.78
CA ASP A 118 -18.27 -2.67 -24.27
C ASP A 118 -18.15 -3.73 -23.16
N ARG A 119 -17.78 -3.31 -21.93
CA ARG A 119 -17.60 -4.24 -20.81
C ARG A 119 -18.89 -4.73 -20.20
N PHE A 120 -19.89 -3.87 -20.05
CA PHE A 120 -21.14 -4.17 -19.36
C PHE A 120 -22.34 -4.33 -20.29
N GLU A 121 -22.15 -4.19 -21.61
CA GLU A 121 -23.21 -4.29 -22.63
C GLU A 121 -24.42 -3.38 -22.32
N CYS A 122 -24.14 -2.16 -21.81
CA CYS A 122 -25.17 -1.21 -21.40
C CYS A 122 -25.02 0.16 -22.09
N GLU A 123 -26.15 0.88 -22.19
CA GLU A 123 -26.16 2.25 -22.68
C GLU A 123 -25.48 3.20 -21.67
N PRO A 124 -24.81 4.26 -22.13
CA PRO A 124 -24.12 5.21 -21.26
C PRO A 124 -24.95 5.78 -20.10
N SER A 125 -26.26 5.98 -20.34
CA SER A 125 -27.19 6.49 -19.33
C SER A 125 -27.56 5.47 -18.24
N GLN A 126 -27.21 4.20 -18.44
CA GLN A 126 -27.50 3.09 -17.55
C GLN A 126 -26.31 2.68 -16.69
N ILE A 127 -25.12 3.25 -16.94
CA ILE A 127 -23.90 2.96 -16.18
C ILE A 127 -24.15 3.30 -14.71
N THR A 128 -24.16 2.30 -13.85
CA THR A 128 -24.39 2.47 -12.41
C THR A 128 -23.12 2.90 -11.67
N GLN A 129 -23.26 3.30 -10.41
CA GLN A 129 -22.11 3.59 -9.56
C GLN A 129 -21.24 2.34 -9.35
N LEU A 130 -21.86 1.16 -9.23
CA LEU A 130 -21.11 -0.11 -9.13
C LEU A 130 -20.38 -0.45 -10.43
N ASP A 131 -20.96 -0.19 -11.60
CA ASP A 131 -20.31 -0.39 -12.89
C ASP A 131 -19.08 0.51 -13.03
N TRP A 132 -19.20 1.76 -12.62
CA TRP A 132 -18.06 2.68 -12.62
C TRP A 132 -16.96 2.25 -11.65
N LEU A 133 -17.32 1.81 -10.44
CA LEU A 133 -16.36 1.27 -9.48
C LEU A 133 -15.62 0.06 -10.04
N ASP A 134 -16.37 -0.90 -10.64
CA ASP A 134 -15.82 -2.11 -11.25
C ASP A 134 -14.87 -1.76 -12.40
N TYR A 135 -15.29 -0.85 -13.27
CA TYR A 135 -14.48 -0.39 -14.38
C TYR A 135 -13.18 0.28 -13.89
N CYS A 136 -13.25 1.18 -12.90
CA CYS A 136 -12.08 1.81 -12.31
C CYS A 136 -11.10 0.79 -11.73
N VAL A 137 -11.61 -0.23 -11.04
CA VAL A 137 -10.78 -1.30 -10.46
C VAL A 137 -10.09 -2.12 -11.53
N ALA A 138 -10.80 -2.44 -12.62
CA ALA A 138 -10.24 -3.23 -13.72
C ALA A 138 -9.18 -2.47 -14.52
N GLU A 139 -9.46 -1.19 -14.82
CA GLU A 139 -8.58 -0.34 -15.63
C GLU A 139 -7.50 0.39 -14.80
N GLY A 140 -7.50 0.19 -13.48
CA GLY A 140 -6.55 0.86 -12.58
C GLY A 140 -6.73 2.37 -12.52
N LEU A 141 -7.95 2.87 -12.75
CA LEU A 141 -8.30 4.27 -12.66
C LEU A 141 -8.44 4.72 -11.20
N LEU A 142 -8.35 6.03 -10.98
CA LEU A 142 -8.59 6.62 -9.68
C LEU A 142 -10.09 6.62 -9.37
N ILE A 143 -10.42 5.98 -8.26
CA ILE A 143 -11.78 5.96 -7.70
C ILE A 143 -12.00 7.27 -6.93
N PRO A 144 -13.24 7.83 -6.93
CA PRO A 144 -13.56 8.99 -6.12
C PRO A 144 -13.14 8.82 -4.66
N ASP A 145 -12.54 9.87 -4.08
CA ASP A 145 -12.00 9.82 -2.73
C ASP A 145 -13.09 9.49 -1.69
N ASP A 146 -14.27 10.08 -1.84
CA ASP A 146 -15.40 9.84 -0.94
C ASP A 146 -15.86 8.37 -0.91
N TRP A 147 -15.69 7.62 -2.01
CA TRP A 147 -15.99 6.19 -2.05
C TRP A 147 -14.90 5.38 -1.34
N THR A 148 -13.65 5.69 -1.61
CA THR A 148 -12.52 5.02 -0.94
C THR A 148 -12.53 5.29 0.56
N GLU A 149 -12.88 6.51 0.98
CA GLU A 149 -13.04 6.90 2.38
C GLU A 149 -14.12 6.07 3.09
N ARG A 150 -15.32 5.99 2.51
CA ARG A 150 -16.42 5.18 3.08
C ARG A 150 -16.05 3.71 3.18
N ILE A 151 -15.39 3.16 2.16
CA ILE A 151 -14.96 1.76 2.16
C ILE A 151 -13.95 1.49 3.29
N ILE A 152 -12.99 2.39 3.50
CA ILE A 152 -12.02 2.27 4.61
C ILE A 152 -12.71 2.48 5.96
N ASP A 153 -13.56 3.50 6.10
CA ASP A 153 -14.26 3.80 7.35
C ASP A 153 -15.07 2.59 7.83
N VAL A 154 -15.88 2.01 6.94
CA VAL A 154 -16.64 0.80 7.26
C VAL A 154 -15.73 -0.36 7.61
N ARG A 155 -14.62 -0.57 6.86
CA ARG A 155 -13.66 -1.63 7.15
C ARG A 155 -13.03 -1.49 8.53
N LEU A 156 -12.65 -0.30 8.94
CA LEU A 156 -12.08 -0.02 10.26
C LEU A 156 -13.11 -0.21 11.38
N ARG A 157 -14.34 0.27 11.18
CA ARG A 157 -15.42 0.16 12.18
C ARG A 157 -15.89 -1.28 12.38
N GLU A 158 -15.99 -2.08 11.34
CA GLU A 158 -16.43 -3.47 11.43
C GLU A 158 -15.36 -4.43 11.98
N SER A 159 -14.07 -4.11 11.85
CA SER A 159 -13.00 -5.00 12.25
C SER A 159 -12.51 -4.78 13.66
N THR A 160 -12.91 -5.68 14.57
CA THR A 160 -12.41 -5.69 15.95
C THR A 160 -10.89 -5.91 16.02
N ASP A 161 -10.34 -6.72 15.11
CA ASP A 161 -8.90 -7.02 15.07
C ASP A 161 -8.07 -5.77 14.74
N LEU A 162 -8.51 -4.92 13.80
CA LEU A 162 -7.79 -3.69 13.42
C LEU A 162 -7.78 -2.67 14.56
N ARG A 163 -8.76 -2.70 15.46
CA ARG A 163 -8.84 -1.80 16.62
C ARG A 163 -8.01 -2.25 17.82
N LYS A 164 -7.58 -3.52 17.86
CA LYS A 164 -6.90 -4.13 19.01
C LYS A 164 -5.50 -4.63 18.71
N ARG A 165 -5.05 -4.48 17.48
CA ARG A 165 -3.76 -5.00 17.04
C ARG A 165 -3.08 -4.02 16.08
N ILE A 166 -1.77 -4.14 15.96
CA ILE A 166 -1.00 -3.43 14.93
C ILE A 166 -1.43 -3.95 13.56
N PHE A 167 -1.74 -3.04 12.64
CA PHE A 167 -2.07 -3.36 11.25
C PHE A 167 -1.37 -2.45 10.26
N ILE A 168 -1.26 -2.92 9.01
CA ILE A 168 -0.71 -2.16 7.88
C ILE A 168 -1.86 -1.70 7.00
N LEU A 169 -1.95 -0.40 6.74
CA LEU A 169 -2.83 0.19 5.74
C LEU A 169 -1.98 0.59 4.52
N ASP A 170 -2.14 -0.16 3.43
CA ASP A 170 -1.33 -0.03 2.21
C ASP A 170 -2.09 0.68 1.09
N GLY A 171 -1.49 1.77 0.60
CA GLY A 171 -1.98 2.52 -0.55
C GLY A 171 -3.12 3.51 -0.25
N TYR A 172 -3.32 3.87 1.01
CA TYR A 172 -4.21 4.91 1.50
C TYR A 172 -3.60 5.57 2.74
N PRO A 173 -3.75 6.90 2.98
CA PRO A 173 -4.43 7.88 2.12
C PRO A 173 -3.58 8.28 0.90
N ARG A 174 -4.20 8.98 -0.08
CA ARG A 174 -3.53 9.44 -1.31
C ARG A 174 -3.71 10.93 -1.57
N THR A 175 -4.61 11.59 -0.87
CA THR A 175 -4.87 13.02 -0.94
C THR A 175 -4.86 13.62 0.46
N THR A 176 -4.74 14.93 0.57
CA THR A 176 -4.78 15.63 1.86
C THR A 176 -6.14 15.45 2.53
N GLU A 177 -7.22 15.53 1.78
CA GLU A 177 -8.59 15.36 2.25
C GLU A 177 -8.80 13.94 2.81
N ALA A 178 -8.33 12.93 2.07
CA ALA A 178 -8.36 11.54 2.53
C ALA A 178 -7.53 11.33 3.82
N ALA A 179 -6.40 12.02 3.96
CA ALA A 179 -5.59 11.97 5.18
C ALA A 179 -6.32 12.59 6.37
N GLN A 180 -6.95 13.76 6.19
CA GLN A 180 -7.74 14.42 7.23
C GLN A 180 -8.84 13.50 7.75
N ARG A 181 -9.62 12.91 6.84
CA ARG A 181 -10.71 12.00 7.21
C ARG A 181 -10.20 10.73 7.88
N LEU A 182 -9.13 10.13 7.35
CA LEU A 182 -8.52 8.96 7.97
C LEU A 182 -8.09 9.24 9.40
N LEU A 183 -7.38 10.35 9.65
CA LEU A 183 -6.94 10.71 11.00
C LEU A 183 -8.14 10.94 11.94
N SER A 184 -9.22 11.59 11.47
CA SER A 184 -10.46 11.73 12.24
C SER A 184 -11.10 10.38 12.58
N THR A 185 -11.22 9.47 11.59
CA THR A 185 -11.76 8.12 11.82
C THR A 185 -10.91 7.32 12.80
N LEU A 186 -9.59 7.40 12.69
CA LEU A 186 -8.68 6.69 13.59
C LEU A 186 -8.79 7.22 15.02
N ASP A 187 -8.89 8.54 15.19
CA ASP A 187 -9.11 9.19 16.50
C ASP A 187 -10.44 8.77 17.13
N GLU A 188 -11.54 8.80 16.36
CA GLU A 188 -12.85 8.32 16.81
C GLU A 188 -12.86 6.85 17.25
N LEU A 189 -11.99 6.03 16.68
CA LEU A 189 -11.85 4.60 16.98
C LEU A 189 -10.77 4.28 18.01
N ASP A 190 -10.13 5.30 18.57
CA ASP A 190 -8.99 5.17 19.50
C ASP A 190 -7.84 4.35 18.91
N ILE A 191 -7.51 4.59 17.64
CA ILE A 191 -6.43 3.92 16.91
C ILE A 191 -5.29 4.92 16.66
N GLY A 192 -4.16 4.71 17.29
CA GLY A 192 -2.96 5.52 17.06
C GLY A 192 -2.28 5.25 15.71
N VAL A 193 -1.65 6.28 15.12
CA VAL A 193 -0.74 6.10 14.00
C VAL A 193 0.67 5.82 14.53
N ILE A 194 1.16 4.60 14.35
CA ILE A 194 2.50 4.20 14.77
C ILE A 194 3.54 4.86 13.89
N LYS A 195 3.37 4.75 12.59
CA LYS A 195 4.32 5.28 11.60
C LYS A 195 3.68 5.43 10.23
N VAL A 196 4.05 6.46 9.52
CA VAL A 196 3.84 6.60 8.08
C VAL A 196 5.15 6.26 7.39
N ILE A 197 5.14 5.22 6.58
CA ILE A 197 6.27 4.81 5.74
C ILE A 197 5.98 5.24 4.31
N HIS A 198 6.76 6.18 3.81
CA HIS A 198 6.67 6.63 2.43
C HIS A 198 7.81 6.04 1.61
N LEU A 199 7.49 5.10 0.74
CA LEU A 199 8.42 4.52 -0.22
C LEU A 199 8.62 5.48 -1.38
N SER A 200 9.85 5.88 -1.64
CA SER A 200 10.20 6.77 -2.76
C SER A 200 10.92 6.01 -3.87
N ILE A 201 10.60 6.34 -5.11
CA ILE A 201 11.36 5.95 -6.31
C ILE A 201 11.32 7.11 -7.30
N THR A 202 12.29 7.15 -8.20
CA THR A 202 12.29 8.09 -9.31
C THR A 202 11.22 7.71 -10.36
N LYS A 203 10.88 8.65 -11.22
CA LYS A 203 9.95 8.43 -12.35
C LYS A 203 10.45 7.32 -13.29
N ASP A 204 11.75 7.32 -13.59
CA ASP A 204 12.36 6.35 -14.49
C ASP A 204 12.34 4.94 -13.90
N GLU A 205 12.63 4.81 -12.60
CA GLU A 205 12.51 3.53 -11.88
C GLU A 205 11.06 3.04 -11.83
N MET A 206 10.10 3.95 -11.63
CA MET A 206 8.68 3.60 -11.65
C MET A 206 8.28 3.01 -13.01
N LYS A 207 8.72 3.65 -14.13
CA LYS A 207 8.46 3.17 -15.49
C LYS A 207 9.14 1.83 -15.76
N ALA A 208 10.41 1.69 -15.40
CA ALA A 208 11.16 0.44 -15.58
C ALA A 208 10.51 -0.75 -14.85
N ARG A 209 10.04 -0.55 -13.63
CA ARG A 209 9.37 -1.61 -12.84
C ARG A 209 7.98 -1.94 -13.37
N ALA A 210 7.25 -0.96 -13.88
CA ALA A 210 5.94 -1.18 -14.47
C ALA A 210 6.02 -2.06 -15.72
N GLY A 211 6.99 -1.83 -16.62
CA GLY A 211 7.20 -2.63 -17.81
C GLY A 211 7.45 -4.12 -17.54
N GLY A 212 8.06 -4.46 -16.38
CA GLY A 212 8.25 -5.86 -15.94
C GLY A 212 7.01 -6.52 -15.32
N ARG A 213 5.95 -5.76 -15.02
CA ARG A 213 4.77 -6.24 -14.27
C ARG A 213 3.63 -6.74 -15.14
N GLY A 214 3.58 -6.30 -16.40
CA GLY A 214 2.64 -6.78 -17.43
C GLY A 214 1.16 -6.47 -17.16
N ARG A 215 0.83 -5.37 -16.48
CA ARG A 215 -0.57 -4.93 -16.35
C ARG A 215 -1.01 -4.20 -17.61
N THR A 216 -2.27 -4.36 -17.99
CA THR A 216 -2.86 -3.73 -19.19
C THR A 216 -2.85 -2.20 -19.12
N ASP A 217 -2.88 -1.65 -17.91
CA ASP A 217 -2.88 -0.21 -17.63
C ASP A 217 -1.46 0.40 -17.47
N ASP A 218 -0.39 -0.39 -17.62
CA ASP A 218 1.01 0.08 -17.58
C ASP A 218 1.48 0.64 -18.93
N THR A 219 0.65 1.46 -19.58
CA THR A 219 1.02 2.24 -20.78
C THR A 219 1.83 3.47 -20.37
N ASP A 220 2.65 4.02 -21.30
CA ASP A 220 3.44 5.22 -21.02
C ASP A 220 2.58 6.40 -20.55
N GLU A 221 1.42 6.62 -21.17
CA GLU A 221 0.46 7.64 -20.76
C GLU A 221 -0.16 7.34 -19.40
N GLY A 222 -0.49 6.08 -19.13
CA GLY A 222 -1.02 5.64 -17.83
C GLY A 222 -0.02 5.84 -16.70
N LEU A 223 1.24 5.55 -16.95
CA LEU A 223 2.34 5.76 -16.00
C LEU A 223 2.61 7.25 -15.77
N GLU A 224 2.55 8.06 -16.83
CA GLU A 224 2.69 9.51 -16.73
C GLU A 224 1.59 10.12 -15.85
N ARG A 225 0.31 9.76 -16.10
CA ARG A 225 -0.81 10.22 -15.29
C ARG A 225 -0.68 9.80 -13.82
N ARG A 226 -0.21 8.58 -13.54
CA ARG A 226 0.01 8.11 -12.16
C ARG A 226 1.14 8.84 -11.47
N TYR A 227 2.21 9.18 -12.20
CA TYR A 227 3.31 9.96 -11.64
C TYR A 227 2.86 11.39 -11.36
N GLN A 228 2.11 12.00 -12.27
CA GLN A 228 1.54 13.32 -12.07
C GLN A 228 0.61 13.36 -10.84
N PHE A 229 -0.28 12.38 -10.71
CA PHE A 229 -1.12 12.24 -9.53
C PHE A 229 -0.30 12.10 -8.24
N TYR A 230 0.80 11.35 -8.28
CA TYR A 230 1.70 11.21 -7.14
C TYR A 230 2.28 12.58 -6.72
N VAL A 231 2.76 13.36 -7.66
CA VAL A 231 3.35 14.68 -7.38
C VAL A 231 2.28 15.68 -6.89
N GLU A 232 1.11 15.69 -7.51
CA GLU A 232 0.06 16.68 -7.22
C GLU A 232 -0.74 16.38 -5.96
N HIS A 233 -0.85 15.09 -5.57
CA HIS A 233 -1.74 14.69 -4.48
C HIS A 233 -1.02 13.92 -3.37
N VAL A 234 -0.22 12.92 -3.71
CA VAL A 234 0.39 12.05 -2.69
C VAL A 234 1.51 12.76 -1.94
N GLN A 235 2.34 13.56 -2.62
CA GLN A 235 3.37 14.34 -1.95
C GLN A 235 2.79 15.37 -0.98
N PRO A 236 1.82 16.23 -1.35
CA PRO A 236 1.13 17.10 -0.41
C PRO A 236 0.46 16.37 0.75
N CYS A 237 -0.11 15.19 0.50
CA CYS A 237 -0.67 14.34 1.54
C CYS A 237 0.39 13.94 2.59
N ILE A 238 1.60 13.59 2.16
CA ILE A 238 2.70 13.25 3.06
C ILE A 238 3.17 14.47 3.85
N ASP A 239 3.23 15.64 3.22
CA ASP A 239 3.60 16.87 3.91
C ASP A 239 2.55 17.27 4.95
N TYR A 240 1.26 17.07 4.66
CA TYR A 240 0.19 17.22 5.62
C TYR A 240 0.34 16.25 6.81
N LEU A 241 0.56 14.95 6.55
CA LEU A 241 0.77 13.95 7.60
C LEU A 241 2.00 14.26 8.48
N LYS A 242 3.07 14.84 7.89
CA LYS A 242 4.23 15.32 8.67
C LYS A 242 3.87 16.49 9.59
N ALA A 243 3.04 17.40 9.11
CA ALA A 243 2.61 18.56 9.89
C ALA A 243 1.74 18.13 11.08
N GLU A 244 0.79 17.22 10.86
CA GLU A 244 -0.16 16.76 11.89
C GLU A 244 0.47 15.80 12.91
N LEU A 245 1.24 14.81 12.44
CA LEU A 245 1.77 13.74 13.30
C LEU A 245 3.19 14.04 13.82
N GLY A 246 3.85 15.03 13.25
CA GLY A 246 5.26 15.32 13.52
C GLY A 246 6.22 14.50 12.64
N THR A 247 7.38 15.07 12.38
CA THR A 247 8.40 14.51 11.47
C THR A 247 8.94 13.15 11.92
N THR A 248 8.91 12.86 13.21
CA THR A 248 9.36 11.57 13.76
C THR A 248 8.42 10.42 13.43
N HIS A 249 7.15 10.71 13.11
CA HIS A 249 6.17 9.70 12.72
C HIS A 249 6.15 9.40 11.21
N VAL A 250 6.87 10.18 10.39
CA VAL A 250 6.91 9.98 8.94
C VAL A 250 8.33 9.65 8.50
N ALA A 251 8.54 8.46 7.96
CA ALA A 251 9.81 8.01 7.43
C ALA A 251 9.76 7.95 5.89
N LEU A 252 10.76 8.55 5.25
CA LEU A 252 11.00 8.40 3.82
C LEU A 252 12.00 7.28 3.61
N VAL A 253 11.63 6.26 2.85
CA VAL A 253 12.46 5.10 2.57
C VAL A 253 12.67 4.98 1.07
N ASP A 254 13.93 4.98 0.65
CA ASP A 254 14.27 4.70 -0.74
C ASP A 254 13.88 3.25 -1.08
N ALA A 255 12.98 3.08 -2.03
CA ALA A 255 12.55 1.77 -2.50
C ALA A 255 13.43 1.23 -3.63
N HIS A 256 14.47 1.97 -4.06
CA HIS A 256 15.44 1.51 -5.05
C HIS A 256 16.75 1.11 -4.38
N GLN A 257 16.81 -0.10 -3.87
CA GLN A 257 17.99 -0.69 -3.24
C GLN A 257 18.39 -1.99 -3.98
N PRO A 258 18.92 -1.88 -5.20
CA PRO A 258 19.23 -3.06 -6.01
C PRO A 258 20.41 -3.84 -5.42
N VAL A 259 20.24 -5.14 -5.29
CA VAL A 259 21.28 -6.10 -4.94
C VAL A 259 21.55 -6.97 -6.17
N PHE A 260 22.82 -7.20 -6.47
CA PHE A 260 23.23 -7.95 -7.65
C PHE A 260 23.90 -9.26 -7.24
N ASN A 261 23.67 -10.30 -8.04
CA ASN A 261 24.41 -11.55 -7.96
C ASN A 261 25.85 -11.39 -8.48
N SER A 262 26.69 -12.40 -8.25
CA SER A 262 28.09 -12.41 -8.71
C SER A 262 28.23 -12.35 -10.24
N ASP A 263 27.20 -12.73 -11.00
CA ASP A 263 27.13 -12.67 -12.46
C ASP A 263 26.62 -11.31 -12.99
N GLY A 264 26.33 -10.35 -12.11
CA GLY A 264 25.80 -9.04 -12.44
C GLY A 264 24.30 -9.00 -12.69
N SER A 265 23.56 -10.09 -12.55
CA SER A 265 22.09 -10.11 -12.60
C SER A 265 21.48 -9.53 -11.35
N LEU A 266 20.30 -8.88 -11.47
CA LEU A 266 19.56 -8.35 -10.33
C LEU A 266 19.00 -9.49 -9.48
N ASP A 267 19.32 -9.49 -8.18
CA ASP A 267 18.68 -10.31 -7.19
C ASP A 267 17.46 -9.59 -6.61
N LEU A 268 16.29 -9.91 -7.15
CA LEU A 268 15.05 -9.25 -6.76
C LEU A 268 14.67 -9.54 -5.30
N GLU A 269 14.88 -10.76 -4.84
CA GLU A 269 14.53 -11.15 -3.46
C GLU A 269 15.40 -10.41 -2.44
N ARG A 270 16.71 -10.37 -2.65
CA ARG A 270 17.65 -9.61 -1.80
C ARG A 270 17.38 -8.10 -1.86
N SER A 271 17.01 -7.58 -3.03
CA SER A 271 16.63 -6.17 -3.18
C SER A 271 15.36 -5.82 -2.39
N ILE A 272 14.32 -6.67 -2.45
CA ILE A 272 13.10 -6.51 -1.65
C ILE A 272 13.43 -6.61 -0.15
N ARG A 273 14.31 -7.53 0.23
CA ARG A 273 14.76 -7.71 1.62
C ARG A 273 15.49 -6.45 2.12
N ALA A 274 16.37 -5.85 1.32
CA ALA A 274 17.08 -4.62 1.67
C ALA A 274 16.11 -3.47 1.98
N VAL A 275 15.12 -3.25 1.11
CA VAL A 275 14.08 -2.23 1.36
C VAL A 275 13.23 -2.57 2.60
N THR A 276 12.86 -3.84 2.78
CA THR A 276 12.11 -4.28 3.97
C THR A 276 12.90 -4.02 5.24
N SER A 277 14.22 -4.27 5.25
CA SER A 277 15.10 -3.98 6.38
C SER A 277 15.13 -2.48 6.70
N SER A 278 15.23 -1.62 5.68
CA SER A 278 15.18 -0.16 5.88
C SER A 278 13.83 0.29 6.47
N VAL A 279 12.72 -0.35 6.09
CA VAL A 279 11.41 -0.06 6.69
C VAL A 279 11.33 -0.54 8.14
N LEU A 280 11.86 -1.71 8.46
CA LEU A 280 11.92 -2.23 9.83
C LEU A 280 12.78 -1.33 10.72
N GLU A 281 13.92 -0.83 10.20
CA GLU A 281 14.75 0.16 10.87
C GLU A 281 13.97 1.46 11.14
N ALA A 282 13.21 1.95 10.17
CA ALA A 282 12.35 3.12 10.34
C ALA A 282 11.23 2.90 11.37
N LEU A 283 10.81 1.66 11.61
CA LEU A 283 9.90 1.27 12.69
C LEU A 283 10.60 1.15 14.06
N GLY A 284 11.90 1.38 14.13
CA GLY A 284 12.68 1.36 15.38
C GLY A 284 13.33 0.01 15.69
N LEU A 285 13.31 -0.96 14.77
CA LEU A 285 14.04 -2.20 14.96
C LEU A 285 15.54 -1.99 14.73
N PRO A 286 16.41 -2.45 15.65
CA PRO A 286 17.84 -2.29 15.50
C PRO A 286 18.38 -3.02 14.26
N ARG A 287 19.23 -2.36 13.49
CA ARG A 287 19.79 -2.90 12.24
C ARG A 287 20.52 -4.23 12.45
N PHE A 288 21.22 -4.39 13.57
CA PHE A 288 21.95 -5.64 13.86
C PHE A 288 21.04 -6.89 13.96
N LEU A 289 19.72 -6.71 14.18
CA LEU A 289 18.75 -7.78 14.12
C LEU A 289 18.36 -8.16 12.69
N LEU A 290 18.64 -7.27 11.73
CA LEU A 290 18.21 -7.37 10.33
C LEU A 290 19.32 -7.89 9.42
N ASP A 291 20.60 -7.64 9.79
CA ASP A 291 21.78 -8.01 9.00
C ASP A 291 22.23 -9.48 9.21
N LEU A 292 21.52 -10.26 10.00
CA LEU A 292 21.95 -11.57 10.45
C LEU A 292 21.70 -12.73 9.46
N ASP A 293 21.19 -12.43 8.26
CA ASP A 293 20.86 -13.44 7.24
C ASP A 293 21.85 -13.51 6.05
N GLU A 294 22.99 -12.81 6.13
CA GLU A 294 24.05 -12.91 5.13
C GLU A 294 25.06 -14.01 5.52
N GLY A 295 24.70 -15.28 5.23
CA GLY A 295 25.57 -16.42 5.45
C GLY A 295 25.05 -17.67 4.77
#